data_e901bb06795fab96d9c78060d7a55003
#
_entry.id   e901bb06795fab96d9c78060d7a55003
#
_cell.length_a   1.000
_cell.length_b   1.000
_cell.length_c   1.000
_cell.angle_alpha   90.00
_cell.angle_beta   90.00
_cell.angle_gamma   90.00
#
_symmetry.space_group_name_H-M   'P 1'
#
loop_
_entity.id
_entity.type
_entity.pdbx_description
1 polymer ?
#
loop_
_entity_poly.entity_id
_entity_poly.type
_entity_poly.pdbx_seq_one_letter_code
_entity_poly.pdbx_strand_id
1 'polypeptide(L)'
;MARAADMVADVICRDGLVHVFGCGHSHLAALDTFYRAGGLACVSPVLDEDLMLHNGAAKSSRMEKMSGIAAEAYRRQGVKTGDLFVVISASGKNAAPVEMLRAAKAAGVTTVAISSSAYRAHGATLLDEADIAIDCKVPHGDAVIGVGDAKMGGLSTYASLFILNSVLIDGAKRAEVRGVKPPIYASGNVDGGTAKNVALEERFFGRVRNL
;
A
#
# COMPACT_ATOMS: atom_id res chain seq x y z
N MET A 1 -5.54 11.94 5.44
CA MET A 1 -5.75 11.59 4.02
C MET A 1 -5.28 12.71 3.08
N ALA A 2 -5.68 13.98 3.27
CA ALA A 2 -5.32 15.09 2.34
C ALA A 2 -3.80 15.21 2.10
N ARG A 3 -2.95 15.21 3.15
CA ARG A 3 -1.49 15.22 3.00
C ARG A 3 -0.96 14.03 2.18
N ALA A 4 -1.53 12.84 2.36
CA ALA A 4 -1.13 11.66 1.58
C ALA A 4 -1.51 11.81 0.11
N ALA A 5 -2.69 12.37 -0.18
CA ALA A 5 -3.12 12.69 -1.54
C ALA A 5 -2.21 13.76 -2.20
N ASP A 6 -1.76 14.77 -1.46
CA ASP A 6 -0.77 15.73 -1.96
C ASP A 6 0.54 15.03 -2.35
N MET A 7 1.02 14.09 -1.53
CA MET A 7 2.23 13.32 -1.85
C MET A 7 2.03 12.43 -3.09
N VAL A 8 0.87 11.81 -3.25
CA VAL A 8 0.55 11.06 -4.49
C VAL A 8 0.57 11.99 -5.70
N ALA A 9 -0.01 13.19 -5.60
CA ALA A 9 0.05 14.18 -6.67
C ALA A 9 1.50 14.59 -7.00
N ASP A 10 2.32 14.82 -5.98
CA ASP A 10 3.74 15.14 -6.14
C ASP A 10 4.49 14.01 -6.88
N VAL A 11 4.23 12.74 -6.51
CA VAL A 11 4.80 11.58 -7.18
C VAL A 11 4.40 11.53 -8.65
N ILE A 12 3.11 11.71 -8.96
CA ILE A 12 2.60 11.74 -10.34
C ILE A 12 3.27 12.87 -11.14
N CYS A 13 3.38 14.07 -10.56
CA CYS A 13 3.99 15.23 -11.20
C CYS A 13 5.49 15.05 -11.48
N ARG A 14 6.19 14.25 -10.68
CA ARG A 14 7.62 13.95 -10.84
C ARG A 14 7.90 12.66 -11.61
N ASP A 15 6.89 12.01 -12.15
CA ASP A 15 7.00 10.69 -12.77
C ASP A 15 7.61 9.62 -11.84
N GLY A 16 7.30 9.68 -10.54
CA GLY A 16 7.72 8.72 -9.52
C GLY A 16 6.79 7.52 -9.40
N LEU A 17 7.02 6.69 -8.36
CA LEU A 17 6.21 5.52 -8.04
C LEU A 17 5.58 5.64 -6.64
N VAL A 18 4.41 5.03 -6.49
CA VAL A 18 3.77 4.80 -5.19
C VAL A 18 3.95 3.33 -4.85
N HIS A 19 4.87 3.03 -3.95
CA HIS A 19 5.07 1.66 -3.46
C HIS A 19 4.06 1.34 -2.37
N VAL A 20 3.44 0.16 -2.43
CA VAL A 20 2.44 -0.27 -1.45
C VAL A 20 2.83 -1.63 -0.88
N PHE A 21 2.94 -1.72 0.43
CA PHE A 21 3.29 -2.93 1.16
C PHE A 21 2.28 -3.28 2.24
N GLY A 22 2.01 -4.57 2.39
CA GLY A 22 1.27 -5.15 3.49
C GLY A 22 1.55 -6.65 3.60
N CYS A 23 1.37 -7.22 4.79
CA CYS A 23 1.50 -8.65 5.04
C CYS A 23 0.11 -9.28 5.21
N GLY A 24 0.00 -10.59 5.00
CA GLY A 24 -1.25 -11.30 5.20
C GLY A 24 -2.40 -10.70 4.40
N HIS A 25 -3.53 -10.41 5.02
CA HIS A 25 -4.66 -9.76 4.35
C HIS A 25 -4.37 -8.31 3.93
N SER A 26 -3.43 -7.62 4.57
CA SER A 26 -3.08 -6.24 4.20
C SER A 26 -2.44 -6.14 2.80
N HIS A 27 -1.83 -7.21 2.26
CA HIS A 27 -1.30 -7.19 0.91
C HIS A 27 -2.39 -7.11 -0.18
N LEU A 28 -3.65 -7.50 0.15
CA LEU A 28 -4.77 -7.38 -0.78
C LEU A 28 -4.99 -5.95 -1.25
N ALA A 29 -4.70 -4.96 -0.40
CA ALA A 29 -4.80 -3.57 -0.80
C ALA A 29 -3.73 -3.17 -1.83
N ALA A 30 -2.51 -3.73 -1.73
CA ALA A 30 -1.48 -3.55 -2.75
C ALA A 30 -1.87 -4.21 -4.08
N LEU A 31 -2.41 -5.43 -4.03
CA LEU A 31 -2.91 -6.12 -5.22
C LEU A 31 -4.10 -5.41 -5.86
N ASP A 32 -5.07 -4.94 -5.06
CA ASP A 32 -6.25 -4.25 -5.59
C ASP A 32 -5.89 -2.97 -6.35
N THR A 33 -4.88 -2.26 -5.93
CA THR A 33 -4.49 -0.99 -6.56
C THR A 33 -3.50 -1.18 -7.72
N PHE A 34 -2.95 -2.37 -7.90
CA PHE A 34 -2.00 -2.71 -8.96
C PHE A 34 -2.71 -3.19 -10.23
N TYR A 35 -2.24 -2.72 -11.37
CA TYR A 35 -2.59 -3.21 -12.73
C TYR A 35 -4.10 -3.48 -12.93
N ARG A 36 -4.93 -2.50 -12.61
CA ARG A 36 -6.38 -2.62 -12.73
C ARG A 36 -7.00 -1.48 -13.52
N ALA A 37 -8.12 -1.73 -14.18
CA ALA A 37 -8.93 -0.69 -14.79
C ALA A 37 -9.30 0.39 -13.77
N GLY A 38 -9.01 1.65 -14.10
CA GLY A 38 -9.22 2.80 -13.22
C GLY A 38 -8.15 3.00 -12.15
N GLY A 39 -7.12 2.13 -12.09
CA GLY A 39 -5.98 2.28 -11.19
C GLY A 39 -4.84 3.09 -11.81
N LEU A 40 -3.95 3.59 -10.96
CA LEU A 40 -2.75 4.31 -11.38
C LEU A 40 -1.65 3.33 -11.81
N ALA A 41 -1.08 3.52 -13.01
CA ALA A 41 0.01 2.69 -13.52
C ALA A 41 1.33 2.88 -12.75
N CYS A 42 1.48 3.98 -12.01
CA CYS A 42 2.63 4.26 -11.15
C CYS A 42 2.55 3.58 -9.76
N VAL A 43 1.56 2.74 -9.49
CA VAL A 43 1.51 1.93 -8.27
C VAL A 43 2.40 0.70 -8.43
N SER A 44 3.34 0.53 -7.52
CA SER A 44 4.27 -0.59 -7.44
C SER A 44 4.00 -1.42 -6.17
N PRO A 45 3.34 -2.59 -6.28
CA PRO A 45 3.09 -3.42 -5.13
C PRO A 45 4.38 -4.10 -4.67
N VAL A 46 4.59 -4.17 -3.37
CA VAL A 46 5.68 -4.96 -2.77
C VAL A 46 5.12 -6.33 -2.42
N LEU A 47 5.34 -7.29 -3.30
CA LEU A 47 4.81 -8.64 -3.17
C LEU A 47 5.95 -9.61 -2.82
N ASP A 48 6.05 -9.95 -1.54
CA ASP A 48 6.98 -10.97 -1.05
C ASP A 48 6.21 -12.25 -0.74
N GLU A 49 6.55 -13.34 -1.43
CA GLU A 49 5.82 -14.60 -1.36
C GLU A 49 5.77 -15.20 0.06
N ASP A 50 6.79 -14.95 0.87
CA ASP A 50 6.83 -15.43 2.25
C ASP A 50 5.86 -14.70 3.18
N LEU A 51 5.42 -13.51 2.79
CA LEU A 51 4.48 -12.67 3.52
C LEU A 51 3.04 -12.73 2.99
N MET A 52 2.79 -13.54 1.94
CA MET A 52 1.49 -13.70 1.29
C MET A 52 0.76 -14.96 1.75
N LEU A 53 -0.57 -14.84 1.99
CA LEU A 53 -1.39 -15.94 2.51
C LEU A 53 -1.49 -17.13 1.56
N HIS A 54 -1.55 -16.90 0.26
CA HIS A 54 -1.73 -17.95 -0.75
C HIS A 54 -0.50 -18.86 -0.91
N ASN A 55 0.65 -18.44 -0.42
CA ASN A 55 1.87 -19.25 -0.36
C ASN A 55 2.06 -19.93 1.01
N GLY A 56 1.02 -20.03 1.81
CA GLY A 56 1.00 -20.68 3.12
C GLY A 56 0.66 -19.72 4.24
N ALA A 57 -0.61 -19.67 4.66
CA ALA A 57 -1.11 -18.72 5.65
C ALA A 57 -0.39 -18.80 7.00
N ALA A 58 -0.14 -20.01 7.51
CA ALA A 58 0.60 -20.20 8.76
C ALA A 58 2.09 -19.78 8.64
N LYS A 59 2.70 -19.98 7.46
CA LYS A 59 4.05 -19.49 7.15
C LYS A 59 4.07 -17.96 7.17
N SER A 60 3.20 -17.31 6.41
CA SER A 60 3.07 -15.86 6.33
C SER A 60 2.93 -15.22 7.72
N SER A 61 2.05 -15.78 8.57
CA SER A 61 1.84 -15.28 9.94
C SER A 61 3.09 -15.39 10.85
N ARG A 62 3.95 -16.40 10.63
CA ARG A 62 5.23 -16.50 11.35
C ARG A 62 6.27 -15.53 10.78
N MET A 63 6.40 -15.48 9.45
CA MET A 63 7.38 -14.66 8.75
C MET A 63 7.17 -13.18 9.00
N GLU A 64 5.92 -12.71 9.08
CA GLU A 64 5.59 -11.32 9.41
C GLU A 64 6.16 -10.85 10.75
N LYS A 65 6.34 -11.77 11.71
CA LYS A 65 6.88 -11.51 13.05
C LYS A 65 8.39 -11.64 13.14
N MET A 66 9.03 -12.16 12.11
CA MET A 66 10.48 -12.37 12.08
C MET A 66 11.19 -11.10 11.58
N SER A 67 12.26 -10.71 12.29
CA SER A 67 13.12 -9.61 11.89
C SER A 67 14.01 -9.96 10.70
N GLY A 68 14.35 -8.96 9.90
CA GLY A 68 15.31 -9.05 8.79
C GLY A 68 14.71 -9.35 7.41
N ILE A 69 13.48 -9.89 7.32
CA ILE A 69 12.84 -10.24 6.05
C ILE A 69 12.51 -9.00 5.22
N ALA A 70 12.00 -7.98 5.88
CA ALA A 70 11.55 -6.75 5.20
C ALA A 70 12.68 -5.97 4.53
N ALA A 71 13.87 -5.98 5.11
CA ALA A 71 15.03 -5.26 4.55
C ALA A 71 15.42 -5.82 3.16
N GLU A 72 15.37 -7.13 2.98
CA GLU A 72 15.65 -7.76 1.69
C GLU A 72 14.53 -7.48 0.67
N ALA A 73 13.28 -7.61 1.10
CA ALA A 73 12.13 -7.29 0.26
C ALA A 73 12.18 -5.82 -0.20
N TYR A 74 12.53 -4.88 0.69
CA TYR A 74 12.70 -3.47 0.36
C TYR A 74 13.79 -3.23 -0.69
N ARG A 75 15.00 -3.79 -0.50
CA ARG A 75 16.13 -3.60 -1.43
C ARG A 75 15.79 -4.04 -2.86
N ARG A 76 14.97 -5.08 -2.99
CA ARG A 76 14.54 -5.59 -4.30
C ARG A 76 13.55 -4.69 -5.04
N GLN A 77 12.93 -3.70 -4.36
CA GLN A 77 11.92 -2.84 -5.00
C GLN A 77 12.51 -1.70 -5.84
N GLY A 78 13.79 -1.37 -5.68
CA GLY A 78 14.42 -0.27 -6.40
C GLY A 78 13.79 1.11 -6.10
N VAL A 79 13.30 1.29 -4.86
CA VAL A 79 12.69 2.55 -4.39
C VAL A 79 13.67 3.71 -4.51
N LYS A 80 13.21 4.85 -5.00
CA LYS A 80 14.05 6.04 -5.24
C LYS A 80 13.58 7.23 -4.42
N THR A 81 14.49 8.15 -4.16
CA THR A 81 14.13 9.46 -3.59
C THR A 81 13.11 10.15 -4.50
N GLY A 82 12.01 10.64 -3.92
CA GLY A 82 10.89 11.23 -4.65
C GLY A 82 9.71 10.28 -4.87
N ASP A 83 9.90 8.97 -4.63
CA ASP A 83 8.79 8.02 -4.54
C ASP A 83 8.01 8.19 -3.23
N LEU A 84 6.85 7.55 -3.13
CA LEU A 84 6.05 7.44 -1.93
C LEU A 84 5.99 5.98 -1.49
N PHE A 85 6.12 5.73 -0.18
CA PHE A 85 6.03 4.37 0.35
C PHE A 85 4.87 4.24 1.34
N VAL A 86 3.87 3.44 1.00
CA VAL A 86 2.68 3.19 1.81
C VAL A 86 2.81 1.82 2.49
N VAL A 87 2.73 1.81 3.82
CA VAL A 87 2.73 0.57 4.62
C VAL A 87 1.36 0.39 5.27
N ILE A 88 0.77 -0.78 5.05
CA ILE A 88 -0.55 -1.14 5.57
C ILE A 88 -0.43 -2.28 6.55
N SER A 89 -0.88 -2.07 7.78
CA SER A 89 -0.98 -3.10 8.81
C SER A 89 -1.98 -2.67 9.88
N ALA A 90 -3.04 -3.43 10.10
CA ALA A 90 -4.05 -3.09 11.08
C ALA A 90 -3.46 -2.93 12.49
N SER A 91 -2.62 -3.85 12.94
CA SER A 91 -1.93 -3.76 14.23
C SER A 91 -0.77 -2.77 14.22
N GLY A 92 -0.07 -2.68 13.10
CA GLY A 92 1.09 -1.81 12.92
C GLY A 92 2.30 -2.15 13.78
N LYS A 93 2.43 -3.38 14.27
CA LYS A 93 3.41 -3.75 15.33
C LYS A 93 4.34 -4.90 14.96
N ASN A 94 3.97 -5.74 14.01
CA ASN A 94 4.80 -6.89 13.61
C ASN A 94 6.10 -6.42 12.96
N ALA A 95 7.14 -7.25 13.02
CA ALA A 95 8.48 -6.89 12.58
C ALA A 95 8.53 -6.45 11.11
N ALA A 96 7.96 -7.22 10.20
CA ALA A 96 8.06 -6.95 8.77
C ALA A 96 7.48 -5.57 8.36
N PRO A 97 6.25 -5.17 8.73
CA PRO A 97 5.75 -3.84 8.37
C PRO A 97 6.52 -2.69 9.04
N VAL A 98 6.97 -2.86 10.28
CA VAL A 98 7.76 -1.84 10.98
C VAL A 98 9.14 -1.66 10.33
N GLU A 99 9.84 -2.74 10.03
CA GLU A 99 11.15 -2.71 9.36
C GLU A 99 11.03 -2.13 7.94
N MET A 100 9.97 -2.47 7.21
CA MET A 100 9.72 -1.94 5.87
C MET A 100 9.56 -0.41 5.89
N LEU A 101 8.78 0.11 6.84
CA LEU A 101 8.61 1.54 7.03
C LEU A 101 9.94 2.22 7.38
N ARG A 102 10.68 1.66 8.31
CA ARG A 102 11.98 2.17 8.75
C ARG A 102 13.02 2.15 7.62
N ALA A 103 13.02 1.11 6.78
CA ALA A 103 13.91 1.03 5.62
C ALA A 103 13.63 2.16 4.62
N ALA A 104 12.35 2.43 4.32
CA ALA A 104 11.95 3.54 3.45
C ALA A 104 12.36 4.90 4.04
N LYS A 105 12.12 5.12 5.34
CA LYS A 105 12.56 6.36 6.01
C LYS A 105 14.07 6.55 6.00
N ALA A 106 14.82 5.50 6.29
CA ALA A 106 16.28 5.54 6.28
C ALA A 106 16.85 5.88 4.88
N ALA A 107 16.12 5.52 3.81
CA ALA A 107 16.44 5.89 2.43
C ALA A 107 15.94 7.30 2.03
N GLY A 108 15.39 8.08 2.96
CA GLY A 108 14.88 9.43 2.69
C GLY A 108 13.58 9.46 1.86
N VAL A 109 12.83 8.36 1.85
CA VAL A 109 11.55 8.26 1.13
C VAL A 109 10.40 8.61 2.07
N THR A 110 9.48 9.46 1.61
CA THR A 110 8.28 9.81 2.38
C THR A 110 7.41 8.58 2.62
N THR A 111 7.00 8.38 3.87
CA THR A 111 6.22 7.21 4.29
C THR A 111 4.80 7.55 4.70
N VAL A 112 3.86 6.72 4.30
CA VAL A 112 2.46 6.73 4.76
C VAL A 112 2.17 5.43 5.48
N ALA A 113 1.61 5.50 6.69
CA ALA A 113 1.08 4.33 7.38
C ALA A 113 -0.45 4.36 7.37
N ILE A 114 -1.06 3.23 7.00
CA ILE A 114 -2.49 2.95 7.21
C ILE A 114 -2.57 1.87 8.29
N SER A 115 -2.98 2.25 9.51
CA SER A 115 -2.99 1.36 10.67
C SER A 115 -4.08 1.80 11.65
N SER A 116 -4.34 1.03 12.71
CA SER A 116 -5.35 1.38 13.69
C SER A 116 -4.75 1.87 15.01
N SER A 117 -5.23 3.01 15.48
CA SER A 117 -4.91 3.56 16.80
C SER A 117 -5.38 2.69 17.96
N ALA A 118 -6.34 1.79 17.74
CA ALA A 118 -6.83 0.86 18.76
C ALA A 118 -5.74 -0.10 19.29
N TYR A 119 -4.65 -0.28 18.55
CA TYR A 119 -3.52 -1.11 18.98
C TYR A 119 -2.45 -0.36 19.80
N ARG A 120 -2.52 0.97 19.89
CA ARG A 120 -1.57 1.79 20.67
C ARG A 120 -1.56 1.48 22.17
N ALA A 121 -2.69 1.00 22.72
CA ALA A 121 -2.74 0.55 24.10
C ALA A 121 -1.73 -0.57 24.43
N HIS A 122 -1.20 -1.24 23.40
CA HIS A 122 -0.23 -2.33 23.53
C HIS A 122 1.18 -1.95 23.03
N GLY A 123 1.51 -0.66 22.94
CA GLY A 123 2.82 -0.11 22.55
C GLY A 123 2.79 0.64 21.21
N ALA A 124 3.94 1.14 20.79
CA ALA A 124 4.10 1.90 19.55
C ALA A 124 3.65 1.12 18.30
N THR A 125 3.13 1.84 17.32
CA THR A 125 2.63 1.30 16.06
C THR A 125 3.22 2.08 14.88
N LEU A 126 2.97 1.65 13.65
CA LEU A 126 3.34 2.37 12.43
C LEU A 126 2.87 3.84 12.43
N LEU A 127 1.74 4.13 13.11
CA LEU A 127 1.20 5.51 13.19
C LEU A 127 2.12 6.47 13.96
N ASP A 128 3.00 5.93 14.79
CA ASP A 128 3.92 6.73 15.62
C ASP A 128 5.24 7.01 14.91
N GLU A 129 5.55 6.25 13.86
CA GLU A 129 6.82 6.32 13.14
C GLU A 129 6.72 6.90 11.71
N ALA A 130 5.56 6.79 11.06
CA ALA A 130 5.37 7.26 9.68
C ALA A 130 5.37 8.81 9.59
N ASP A 131 5.79 9.35 8.43
CA ASP A 131 5.72 10.78 8.16
C ASP A 131 4.27 11.26 8.02
N ILE A 132 3.40 10.38 7.52
CA ILE A 132 1.96 10.59 7.41
C ILE A 132 1.24 9.37 7.99
N ALA A 133 0.54 9.57 9.09
CA ALA A 133 -0.26 8.55 9.75
C ALA A 133 -1.74 8.67 9.36
N ILE A 134 -2.33 7.57 8.93
CA ILE A 134 -3.76 7.46 8.64
C ILE A 134 -4.34 6.37 9.54
N ASP A 135 -5.18 6.79 10.49
CA ASP A 135 -5.88 5.89 11.39
C ASP A 135 -7.11 5.29 10.70
N CYS A 136 -7.09 3.99 10.44
CA CYS A 136 -8.19 3.27 9.80
C CYS A 136 -9.37 2.99 10.74
N LYS A 137 -9.27 3.33 12.04
CA LYS A 137 -10.33 3.20 13.06
C LYS A 137 -10.87 1.77 13.26
N VAL A 138 -10.16 0.78 12.80
CA VAL A 138 -10.54 -0.63 13.00
C VAL A 138 -10.36 -1.00 14.48
N PRO A 139 -11.33 -1.65 15.13
CA PRO A 139 -11.21 -2.01 16.54
C PRO A 139 -10.11 -3.04 16.77
N HIS A 140 -9.61 -3.11 18.01
CA HIS A 140 -8.66 -4.15 18.41
C HIS A 140 -9.28 -5.54 18.19
N GLY A 141 -8.52 -6.44 17.53
CA GLY A 141 -8.99 -7.78 17.18
C GLY A 141 -9.68 -7.87 15.82
N ASP A 142 -9.89 -6.72 15.11
CA ASP A 142 -10.40 -6.62 13.73
C ASP A 142 -11.84 -7.09 13.52
N ALA A 143 -12.25 -8.23 14.06
CA ALA A 143 -13.60 -8.79 13.90
C ALA A 143 -14.63 -8.10 14.81
N VAL A 144 -15.83 -7.81 14.26
CA VAL A 144 -16.83 -6.95 14.92
C VAL A 144 -18.19 -7.59 15.18
N ILE A 145 -18.55 -8.66 14.46
CA ILE A 145 -19.85 -9.30 14.57
C ILE A 145 -19.77 -10.49 15.53
N GLY A 146 -20.56 -10.49 16.62
CA GLY A 146 -20.64 -11.62 17.54
C GLY A 146 -21.31 -12.84 16.89
N VAL A 147 -20.70 -14.02 17.02
CA VAL A 147 -21.26 -15.30 16.59
C VAL A 147 -20.92 -16.33 17.67
N GLY A 148 -21.85 -16.65 18.54
CA GLY A 148 -21.59 -17.44 19.74
C GLY A 148 -20.52 -16.78 20.61
N ASP A 149 -19.50 -17.54 21.00
CA ASP A 149 -18.37 -17.07 21.81
C ASP A 149 -17.24 -16.38 20.98
N ALA A 150 -17.39 -16.32 19.65
CA ALA A 150 -16.41 -15.77 18.75
C ALA A 150 -16.91 -14.47 18.08
N LYS A 151 -16.00 -13.80 17.36
CA LYS A 151 -16.33 -12.69 16.47
C LYS A 151 -15.93 -13.01 15.03
N MET A 152 -16.74 -12.55 14.08
CA MET A 152 -16.50 -12.61 12.64
C MET A 152 -16.51 -11.21 12.03
N GLY A 153 -16.17 -11.09 10.75
CA GLY A 153 -16.23 -9.84 10.00
C GLY A 153 -15.03 -8.94 10.28
N GLY A 154 -13.86 -9.36 9.81
CA GLY A 154 -12.65 -8.50 9.83
C GLY A 154 -12.84 -7.27 8.96
N LEU A 155 -12.65 -6.08 9.53
CA LEU A 155 -12.86 -4.79 8.87
C LEU A 155 -11.61 -4.22 8.19
N SER A 156 -10.42 -4.65 8.61
CA SER A 156 -9.15 -4.00 8.23
C SER A 156 -8.93 -3.99 6.72
N THR A 157 -9.27 -5.06 6.02
CA THR A 157 -9.12 -5.13 4.56
C THR A 157 -10.01 -4.10 3.87
N TYR A 158 -11.30 -4.03 4.22
CA TYR A 158 -12.24 -3.06 3.64
C TYR A 158 -11.82 -1.62 3.92
N ALA A 159 -11.46 -1.32 5.17
CA ALA A 159 -11.01 0.01 5.56
C ALA A 159 -9.74 0.42 4.81
N SER A 160 -8.76 -0.47 4.72
CA SER A 160 -7.49 -0.21 4.03
C SER A 160 -7.68 0.00 2.53
N LEU A 161 -8.50 -0.82 1.88
CA LEU A 161 -8.87 -0.68 0.46
C LEU A 161 -9.55 0.67 0.21
N PHE A 162 -10.55 1.02 1.01
CA PHE A 162 -11.27 2.28 0.87
C PHE A 162 -10.35 3.50 1.06
N ILE A 163 -9.52 3.49 2.11
CA ILE A 163 -8.60 4.58 2.43
C ILE A 163 -7.55 4.74 1.30
N LEU A 164 -6.90 3.64 0.91
CA LEU A 164 -5.85 3.69 -0.12
C LEU A 164 -6.42 4.18 -1.46
N ASN A 165 -7.52 3.59 -1.94
CA ASN A 165 -8.15 4.02 -3.19
C ASN A 165 -8.57 5.50 -3.13
N SER A 166 -9.14 5.96 -2.00
CA SER A 166 -9.54 7.36 -1.82
C SER A 166 -8.34 8.31 -1.91
N VAL A 167 -7.20 7.94 -1.30
CA VAL A 167 -5.95 8.72 -1.36
C VAL A 167 -5.40 8.78 -2.78
N LEU A 168 -5.37 7.64 -3.49
CA LEU A 168 -4.87 7.57 -4.87
C LEU A 168 -5.74 8.38 -5.83
N ILE A 169 -7.07 8.29 -5.70
CA ILE A 169 -8.03 9.04 -6.53
C ILE A 169 -7.91 10.56 -6.28
N ASP A 170 -7.88 10.98 -5.02
CA ASP A 170 -7.72 12.40 -4.67
C ASP A 170 -6.37 12.94 -5.14
N GLY A 171 -5.29 12.14 -4.99
CA GLY A 171 -3.97 12.49 -5.52
C GLY A 171 -3.93 12.64 -7.04
N ALA A 172 -4.59 11.74 -7.77
CA ALA A 172 -4.72 11.83 -9.22
C ALA A 172 -5.44 13.12 -9.64
N LYS A 173 -6.57 13.46 -9.00
CA LYS A 173 -7.31 14.72 -9.24
C LYS A 173 -6.44 15.95 -8.97
N ARG A 174 -5.65 15.94 -7.89
CA ARG A 174 -4.74 17.06 -7.57
C ARG A 174 -3.62 17.19 -8.60
N ALA A 175 -3.08 16.09 -9.13
CA ALA A 175 -2.10 16.13 -10.22
C ALA A 175 -2.71 16.70 -11.49
N GLU A 176 -3.93 16.33 -11.84
CA GLU A 176 -4.66 16.90 -12.99
C GLU A 176 -4.86 18.41 -12.85
N VAL A 177 -5.27 18.89 -11.68
CA VAL A 177 -5.39 20.33 -11.39
C VAL A 177 -4.05 21.06 -11.56
N ARG A 178 -2.93 20.39 -11.32
CA ARG A 178 -1.56 20.90 -11.53
C ARG A 178 -1.09 20.80 -13.01
N GLY A 179 -1.97 20.38 -13.92
CA GLY A 179 -1.70 20.28 -15.36
C GLY A 179 -0.99 18.98 -15.78
N VAL A 180 -0.87 17.99 -14.88
CA VAL A 180 -0.25 16.70 -15.19
C VAL A 180 -1.33 15.63 -15.35
N LYS A 181 -1.37 14.99 -16.52
CA LYS A 181 -2.30 13.89 -16.80
C LYS A 181 -1.90 12.65 -15.98
N PRO A 182 -2.76 12.18 -15.05
CA PRO A 182 -2.48 10.98 -14.29
C PRO A 182 -2.40 9.73 -15.18
N PRO A 183 -1.46 8.81 -14.93
CA PRO A 183 -1.30 7.58 -15.69
C PRO A 183 -2.33 6.53 -15.24
N ILE A 184 -3.55 6.60 -15.75
CA ILE A 184 -4.67 5.75 -15.34
C ILE A 184 -4.92 4.67 -16.38
N TYR A 185 -4.93 3.39 -15.96
CA TYR A 185 -5.31 2.27 -16.81
C TYR A 185 -6.78 2.34 -17.24
N ALA A 186 -7.03 2.18 -18.52
CA ALA A 186 -8.37 2.00 -19.05
C ALA A 186 -8.84 0.55 -18.85
N SER A 187 -10.17 0.33 -18.87
CA SER A 187 -10.69 -1.04 -18.95
C SER A 187 -10.34 -1.64 -20.32
N GLY A 188 -9.82 -2.86 -20.34
CA GLY A 188 -9.61 -3.62 -21.58
C GLY A 188 -10.92 -3.98 -22.29
N ASN A 189 -12.07 -3.87 -21.59
CA ASN A 189 -13.40 -4.16 -22.12
C ASN A 189 -14.09 -2.97 -22.78
N VAL A 190 -13.40 -1.82 -22.91
CA VAL A 190 -13.90 -0.66 -23.65
C VAL A 190 -13.07 -0.42 -24.91
N ASP A 191 -13.68 0.18 -25.93
CA ASP A 191 -13.04 0.44 -27.22
C ASP A 191 -11.76 1.26 -27.05
N GLY A 192 -10.67 0.74 -27.58
CA GLY A 192 -9.35 1.36 -27.51
C GLY A 192 -8.68 1.30 -26.12
N GLY A 193 -9.30 0.65 -25.14
CA GLY A 193 -8.77 0.55 -23.77
C GLY A 193 -7.40 -0.15 -23.74
N THR A 194 -7.28 -1.30 -24.39
CA THR A 194 -6.03 -2.06 -24.48
C THR A 194 -4.91 -1.24 -25.13
N ALA A 195 -5.18 -0.55 -26.25
CA ALA A 195 -4.19 0.27 -26.92
C ALA A 195 -3.65 1.43 -26.06
N LYS A 196 -4.52 2.04 -25.25
CA LYS A 196 -4.11 3.09 -24.27
C LYS A 196 -3.20 2.54 -23.16
N ASN A 197 -3.41 1.29 -22.76
CA ASN A 197 -2.65 0.67 -21.69
C ASN A 197 -1.23 0.30 -22.14
N VAL A 198 -1.03 -0.08 -23.41
CA VAL A 198 0.31 -0.44 -23.94
C VAL A 198 1.34 0.66 -23.66
N ALA A 199 1.02 1.92 -23.94
CA ALA A 199 1.94 3.03 -23.69
C ALA A 199 2.23 3.23 -22.18
N LEU A 200 1.28 2.91 -21.29
CA LEU A 200 1.51 2.93 -19.85
C LEU A 200 2.37 1.76 -19.39
N GLU A 201 2.12 0.58 -19.94
CA GLU A 201 2.93 -0.61 -19.65
C GLU A 201 4.38 -0.38 -20.07
N GLU A 202 4.63 0.10 -21.28
CA GLU A 202 5.97 0.44 -21.77
C GLU A 202 6.66 1.48 -20.88
N ARG A 203 5.93 2.54 -20.45
CA ARG A 203 6.46 3.62 -19.58
C ARG A 203 6.92 3.11 -18.22
N PHE A 204 6.19 2.16 -17.64
CA PHE A 204 6.44 1.65 -16.29
C PHE A 204 7.15 0.30 -16.26
N PHE A 205 7.35 -0.35 -17.41
CA PHE A 205 8.10 -1.60 -17.50
C PHE A 205 9.52 -1.45 -16.93
N GLY A 206 9.95 -2.42 -16.15
CA GLY A 206 11.23 -2.39 -15.44
C GLY A 206 11.36 -1.38 -14.29
N ARG A 207 10.35 -0.49 -14.13
CA ARG A 207 10.24 0.44 -12.98
C ARG A 207 9.31 -0.13 -11.92
N VAL A 208 8.14 -0.59 -12.32
CA VAL A 208 7.21 -1.36 -11.48
C VAL A 208 7.63 -2.83 -11.56
N ARG A 209 8.08 -3.38 -10.45
CA ARG A 209 8.75 -4.68 -10.40
C ARG A 209 7.92 -5.85 -10.94
N ASN A 210 6.61 -5.80 -10.74
CA ASN A 210 5.68 -6.90 -11.06
C ASN A 210 4.89 -6.68 -12.36
N LEU A 211 5.29 -5.69 -13.16
CA LEU A 211 4.68 -5.37 -14.45
C LEU A 211 5.33 -6.16 -15.59
#